data_ab3e8ceb1859e7f5dbb80c0915f9d1f5
#
_entry.id   ab3e8ceb1859e7f5dbb80c0915f9d1f5
#
_cell.length_a   1.000
_cell.length_b   1.000
_cell.length_c   1.000
_cell.angle_alpha   90.00
_cell.angle_beta   90.00
_cell.angle_gamma   90.00
#
_symmetry.space_group_name_H-M   'P 1'
#
loop_
_entity.id
_entity.type
_entity.pdbx_description
1 polymer ?
#
loop_
_entity_poly.entity_id
_entity_poly.type
_entity_poly.pdbx_seq_one_letter_code
_entity_poly.pdbx_strand_id
1 'polypeptide(L)'
;MPINIRPIRHQDSNAWSALRVEFLPEIKDINQVEVEAFFQGKDSNQNNISNLKEVLVALDNNQSMIGFIELNLRDNVPGSCQQTTPYIEAWFVSPDYQGQGIGKALIRAAEQWAKQQGFQELGSDASITNEKSVNLHKQLGFNEIERVVCLLKVLD
;
A
#
# COMPACT_ATOMS: atom_id res chain seq x y z
N MET A 1 -1.91 22.29 6.91
CA MET A 1 -2.24 21.31 7.95
C MET A 1 -1.10 20.28 8.04
N PRO A 2 -0.45 20.12 9.18
CA PRO A 2 0.58 19.09 9.30
C PRO A 2 -0.08 17.71 9.18
N ILE A 3 0.41 16.91 8.26
CA ILE A 3 -0.06 15.54 8.04
C ILE A 3 0.78 14.63 8.95
N ASN A 4 0.12 13.90 9.83
CA ASN A 4 0.79 12.93 10.69
C ASN A 4 0.79 11.57 10.01
N ILE A 5 1.96 11.09 9.62
CA ILE A 5 2.14 9.75 9.03
C ILE A 5 3.03 8.93 9.95
N ARG A 6 2.59 7.72 10.26
CA ARG A 6 3.31 6.78 11.11
C ARG A 6 3.02 5.33 10.73
N PRO A 7 3.86 4.39 11.18
CA PRO A 7 3.51 2.97 11.10
C PRO A 7 2.21 2.67 11.84
N ILE A 8 1.44 1.73 11.29
CA ILE A 8 0.20 1.27 11.89
C ILE A 8 0.45 0.60 13.24
N ARG A 9 -0.52 0.72 14.14
CA ARG A 9 -0.54 0.05 15.44
C ARG A 9 -1.73 -0.89 15.53
N HIS A 10 -1.67 -1.88 16.39
CA HIS A 10 -2.77 -2.86 16.55
C HIS A 10 -4.11 -2.18 16.86
N GLN A 11 -4.09 -1.11 17.64
CA GLN A 11 -5.29 -0.31 17.95
C GLN A 11 -5.93 0.38 16.75
N ASP A 12 -5.21 0.48 15.63
CA ASP A 12 -5.70 1.09 14.38
C ASP A 12 -6.46 0.08 13.50
N SER A 13 -6.55 -1.19 13.90
CA SER A 13 -7.08 -2.29 13.09
C SER A 13 -8.45 -2.01 12.50
N ASN A 14 -9.37 -1.50 13.32
CA ASN A 14 -10.75 -1.23 12.88
C ASN A 14 -10.81 -0.07 11.88
N ALA A 15 -10.05 0.99 12.10
CA ALA A 15 -9.99 2.13 11.20
C ALA A 15 -9.35 1.75 9.85
N TRP A 16 -8.26 1.00 9.87
CA TRP A 16 -7.62 0.49 8.66
C TRP A 16 -8.54 -0.47 7.90
N SER A 17 -9.19 -1.41 8.61
CA SER A 17 -10.18 -2.33 8.03
C SER A 17 -11.29 -1.57 7.29
N ALA A 18 -11.82 -0.51 7.90
CA ALA A 18 -12.87 0.30 7.30
C ALA A 18 -12.39 1.00 6.01
N LEU A 19 -11.19 1.59 6.03
CA LEU A 19 -10.62 2.25 4.84
C LEU A 19 -10.28 1.26 3.72
N ARG A 20 -9.85 0.04 4.06
CA ARG A 20 -9.60 -1.01 3.06
C ARG A 20 -10.87 -1.38 2.30
N VAL A 21 -12.00 -1.51 2.99
CA VAL A 21 -13.30 -1.80 2.37
C VAL A 21 -13.79 -0.61 1.54
N GLU A 22 -13.54 0.62 1.98
CA GLU A 22 -13.85 1.81 1.20
C GLU A 22 -13.04 1.84 -0.11
N PHE A 23 -11.76 1.47 -0.04
CA PHE A 23 -10.86 1.39 -1.20
C PHE A 23 -11.24 0.26 -2.17
N LEU A 24 -11.52 -0.94 -1.63
CA LEU A 24 -11.88 -2.15 -2.40
C LEU A 24 -13.08 -2.85 -1.75
N PRO A 25 -14.32 -2.46 -2.09
CA PRO A 25 -15.51 -3.06 -1.47
C PRO A 25 -15.62 -4.58 -1.65
N GLU A 26 -15.04 -5.13 -2.71
CA GLU A 26 -15.03 -6.57 -3.00
C GLU A 26 -14.28 -7.42 -1.99
N ILE A 27 -13.40 -6.85 -1.18
CA ILE A 27 -12.66 -7.59 -0.14
C ILE A 27 -13.40 -7.72 1.18
N LYS A 28 -14.62 -7.23 1.28
CA LYS A 28 -15.40 -7.14 2.53
C LYS A 28 -15.42 -8.45 3.32
N ASP A 29 -15.56 -9.57 2.63
CA ASP A 29 -15.71 -10.88 3.30
C ASP A 29 -14.39 -11.47 3.81
N ILE A 30 -13.26 -11.07 3.24
CA ILE A 30 -11.92 -11.57 3.61
C ILE A 30 -11.09 -10.54 4.38
N ASN A 31 -11.51 -9.30 4.39
CA ASN A 31 -10.73 -8.18 4.90
C ASN A 31 -10.31 -8.34 6.35
N GLN A 32 -11.22 -8.80 7.21
CA GLN A 32 -10.92 -8.97 8.64
C GLN A 32 -9.81 -10.01 8.86
N VAL A 33 -9.83 -11.10 8.10
CA VAL A 33 -8.81 -12.15 8.16
C VAL A 33 -7.45 -11.58 7.74
N GLU A 34 -7.42 -10.77 6.68
CA GLU A 34 -6.16 -10.15 6.20
C GLU A 34 -5.59 -9.14 7.20
N VAL A 35 -6.46 -8.32 7.80
CA VAL A 35 -6.05 -7.35 8.83
C VAL A 35 -5.46 -8.05 10.06
N GLU A 36 -6.13 -9.09 10.54
CA GLU A 36 -5.65 -9.89 11.68
C GLU A 36 -4.32 -10.60 11.34
N ALA A 37 -4.22 -11.18 10.15
CA ALA A 37 -3.02 -11.87 9.69
C ALA A 37 -1.79 -10.94 9.66
N PHE A 38 -1.96 -9.69 9.27
CA PHE A 38 -0.87 -8.70 9.28
C PHE A 38 -0.29 -8.53 10.68
N PHE A 39 -1.13 -8.36 11.69
CA PHE A 39 -0.66 -8.16 13.07
C PHE A 39 -0.11 -9.44 13.68
N GLN A 40 -0.71 -10.60 13.40
CA GLN A 40 -0.19 -11.91 13.83
C GLN A 40 1.16 -12.23 13.21
N GLY A 41 1.37 -11.87 11.94
CA GLY A 41 2.63 -12.10 11.22
C GLY A 41 3.81 -11.32 11.79
N LYS A 42 3.59 -10.29 12.59
CA LYS A 42 4.63 -9.57 13.34
C LYS A 42 5.09 -10.34 14.57
N ASP A 43 4.24 -11.23 15.10
CA ASP A 43 4.46 -11.91 16.38
C ASP A 43 4.84 -13.40 16.24
N SER A 44 4.67 -14.02 15.08
CA SER A 44 4.94 -15.44 14.87
C SER A 44 5.53 -15.76 13.50
N ASN A 45 6.52 -16.66 13.51
CA ASN A 45 7.17 -17.17 12.29
C ASN A 45 6.37 -18.28 11.58
N GLN A 46 5.11 -18.53 11.95
CA GLN A 46 4.35 -19.66 11.41
C GLN A 46 3.09 -19.20 10.68
N ASN A 47 2.97 -19.59 9.42
CA ASN A 47 1.80 -19.41 8.55
C ASN A 47 1.37 -17.95 8.34
N ASN A 48 2.29 -17.13 7.88
CA ASN A 48 2.01 -15.75 7.52
C ASN A 48 1.10 -15.70 6.29
N ILE A 49 -0.20 -15.50 6.50
CA ILE A 49 -1.20 -15.33 5.43
C ILE A 49 -1.02 -13.96 4.77
N SER A 50 -0.51 -12.98 5.51
CA SER A 50 -0.25 -11.64 4.98
C SER A 50 1.13 -11.54 4.37
N ASN A 51 1.20 -11.04 3.14
CA ASN A 51 2.45 -10.69 2.46
C ASN A 51 2.94 -9.28 2.83
N LEU A 52 2.15 -8.51 3.55
CA LEU A 52 2.50 -7.13 3.90
C LEU A 52 3.64 -7.09 4.92
N LYS A 53 4.61 -6.24 4.67
CA LYS A 53 5.76 -5.99 5.55
C LYS A 53 5.56 -4.76 6.42
N GLU A 54 4.88 -3.75 5.91
CA GLU A 54 4.57 -2.54 6.65
C GLU A 54 3.30 -1.89 6.13
N VAL A 55 2.61 -1.19 7.01
CA VAL A 55 1.49 -0.31 6.67
C VAL A 55 1.75 1.04 7.33
N LEU A 56 1.73 2.10 6.53
CA LEU A 56 1.84 3.47 7.03
C LEU A 56 0.47 4.13 6.93
N VAL A 57 0.07 4.83 7.96
CA VAL A 57 -1.23 5.48 8.05
C VAL A 57 -1.09 6.99 8.16
N ALA A 58 -1.99 7.70 7.51
CA ALA A 58 -2.12 9.14 7.59
C ALA A 58 -3.28 9.50 8.52
N LEU A 59 -3.03 10.38 9.46
CA LEU A 59 -3.99 10.83 10.46
C LEU A 59 -4.22 12.33 10.35
N ASP A 60 -5.47 12.75 10.55
CA ASP A 60 -5.81 14.16 10.67
C ASP A 60 -5.50 14.72 12.08
N ASN A 61 -5.83 15.97 12.31
CA ASN A 61 -5.59 16.62 13.60
C ASN A 61 -6.38 16.01 14.77
N ASN A 62 -7.48 15.31 14.46
CA ASN A 62 -8.30 14.61 15.45
C ASN A 62 -7.86 13.15 15.66
N GLN A 63 -6.72 12.75 15.08
CA GLN A 63 -6.21 11.40 15.09
C GLN A 63 -7.11 10.39 14.35
N SER A 64 -7.98 10.86 13.47
CA SER A 64 -8.76 9.99 12.58
C SER A 64 -7.92 9.56 11.38
N MET A 65 -8.02 8.28 11.03
CA MET A 65 -7.30 7.75 9.87
C MET A 65 -7.97 8.22 8.57
N ILE A 66 -7.20 8.89 7.73
CA ILE A 66 -7.67 9.50 6.48
C ILE A 66 -7.01 8.92 5.23
N GLY A 67 -6.04 8.04 5.41
CA GLY A 67 -5.37 7.35 4.31
C GLY A 67 -4.38 6.32 4.81
N PHE A 68 -3.93 5.47 3.90
CA PHE A 68 -2.93 4.45 4.20
C PHE A 68 -2.14 4.07 2.95
N ILE A 69 -0.99 3.44 3.17
CA ILE A 69 -0.20 2.78 2.14
C ILE A 69 0.28 1.44 2.68
N GLU A 70 0.07 0.38 1.91
CA GLU A 70 0.47 -0.99 2.23
C GLU A 70 1.72 -1.36 1.44
N LEU A 71 2.72 -1.88 2.13
CA LEU A 71 4.04 -2.14 1.58
C LEU A 71 4.42 -3.61 1.74
N ASN A 72 5.02 -4.16 0.68
CA ASN A 72 5.51 -5.52 0.62
C ASN A 72 6.94 -5.53 0.08
N LEU A 73 7.56 -6.70 0.12
CA LEU A 73 8.79 -6.99 -0.61
C LEU A 73 8.45 -8.05 -1.67
N ARG A 74 8.69 -7.73 -2.93
CA ARG A 74 8.43 -8.65 -4.05
C ARG A 74 9.72 -9.01 -4.76
N ASP A 75 9.81 -10.26 -5.18
CA ASP A 75 10.89 -10.73 -6.02
C ASP A 75 10.56 -10.48 -7.50
N ASN A 76 11.60 -10.24 -8.29
CA ASN A 76 11.50 -10.14 -9.74
C ASN A 76 10.52 -9.05 -10.23
N VAL A 77 10.54 -7.89 -9.56
CA VAL A 77 9.74 -6.73 -10.00
C VAL A 77 10.26 -6.24 -11.37
N PRO A 78 9.37 -6.09 -12.37
CA PRO A 78 9.78 -5.63 -13.69
C PRO A 78 10.54 -4.30 -13.64
N GLY A 79 11.66 -4.22 -14.36
CA GLY A 79 12.51 -3.03 -14.43
C GLY A 79 13.41 -2.79 -13.23
N SER A 80 13.27 -3.56 -12.14
CA SER A 80 14.15 -3.44 -10.97
C SER A 80 15.52 -4.06 -11.24
N CYS A 81 16.56 -3.39 -10.76
CA CYS A 81 17.93 -3.91 -10.77
C CYS A 81 18.21 -4.83 -9.57
N GLN A 82 17.27 -4.94 -8.64
CA GLN A 82 17.37 -5.75 -7.42
C GLN A 82 16.52 -7.01 -7.55
N GLN A 83 16.97 -8.11 -6.93
CA GLN A 83 16.18 -9.34 -6.90
C GLN A 83 14.88 -9.15 -6.11
N THR A 84 14.97 -8.51 -4.95
CA THR A 84 13.84 -8.18 -4.08
C THR A 84 13.69 -6.68 -4.03
N THR A 85 12.46 -6.19 -4.22
CA THR A 85 12.15 -4.76 -4.30
C THR A 85 10.95 -4.43 -3.42
N PRO A 86 11.01 -3.36 -2.62
CA PRO A 86 9.84 -2.82 -1.94
C PRO A 86 8.74 -2.48 -2.95
N TYR A 87 7.50 -2.81 -2.59
CA TYR A 87 6.37 -2.71 -3.49
C TYR A 87 5.14 -2.14 -2.79
N ILE A 88 4.48 -1.20 -3.45
CA ILE A 88 3.21 -0.62 -2.97
C ILE A 88 2.08 -1.55 -3.40
N GLU A 89 1.43 -2.21 -2.43
CA GLU A 89 0.30 -3.10 -2.67
C GLU A 89 -1.03 -2.33 -2.70
N ALA A 90 -1.16 -1.29 -1.89
CA ALA A 90 -2.32 -0.42 -1.86
C ALA A 90 -1.91 0.99 -1.43
N TRP A 91 -2.59 1.98 -1.99
CA TRP A 91 -2.36 3.39 -1.70
C TRP A 91 -3.68 4.13 -1.82
N PHE A 92 -4.18 4.63 -0.70
CA PHE A 92 -5.52 5.20 -0.62
C PHE A 92 -5.57 6.43 0.28
N VAL A 93 -6.32 7.42 -0.15
CA VAL A 93 -6.70 8.60 0.65
C VAL A 93 -8.21 8.76 0.54
N SER A 94 -8.88 8.93 1.67
CA SER A 94 -10.33 9.15 1.71
C SER A 94 -10.73 10.33 0.81
N PRO A 95 -11.83 10.22 0.06
CA PRO A 95 -12.21 11.22 -0.95
C PRO A 95 -12.24 12.66 -0.43
N ASP A 96 -12.75 12.87 0.78
CA ASP A 96 -12.85 14.21 1.37
C ASP A 96 -11.48 14.87 1.66
N TYR A 97 -10.43 14.10 1.66
CA TYR A 97 -9.07 14.53 1.97
C TYR A 97 -8.14 14.50 0.75
N GLN A 98 -8.63 14.12 -0.42
CA GLN A 98 -7.84 14.12 -1.65
C GLN A 98 -7.51 15.54 -2.11
N GLY A 99 -6.41 15.68 -2.85
CA GLY A 99 -5.98 17.00 -3.35
C GLY A 99 -5.27 17.88 -2.31
N GLN A 100 -4.97 17.35 -1.12
CA GLN A 100 -4.33 18.09 -0.02
C GLN A 100 -2.87 17.66 0.24
N GLY A 101 -2.30 16.85 -0.66
CA GLY A 101 -0.92 16.38 -0.54
C GLY A 101 -0.71 15.15 0.33
N ILE A 102 -1.77 14.53 0.85
CA ILE A 102 -1.68 13.37 1.74
C ILE A 102 -1.14 12.15 1.00
N GLY A 103 -1.62 11.89 -0.21
CA GLY A 103 -1.12 10.81 -1.05
C GLY A 103 0.37 10.92 -1.34
N LYS A 104 0.83 12.12 -1.68
CA LYS A 104 2.25 12.42 -1.88
C LYS A 104 3.07 12.18 -0.60
N ALA A 105 2.54 12.60 0.55
CA ALA A 105 3.22 12.42 1.84
C ALA A 105 3.34 10.93 2.19
N LEU A 106 2.33 10.11 1.90
CA LEU A 106 2.37 8.65 2.08
C LEU A 106 3.45 8.01 1.19
N ILE A 107 3.55 8.42 -0.08
CA ILE A 107 4.62 7.94 -0.99
C ILE A 107 6.00 8.30 -0.45
N ARG A 108 6.21 9.53 0.02
CA ARG A 108 7.49 9.93 0.60
C ARG A 108 7.85 9.13 1.85
N ALA A 109 6.86 8.82 2.68
CA ALA A 109 7.07 7.95 3.84
C ALA A 109 7.44 6.52 3.43
N ALA A 110 6.81 5.99 2.38
CA ALA A 110 7.15 4.69 1.79
C ALA A 110 8.57 4.68 1.21
N GLU A 111 8.97 5.74 0.52
CA GLU A 111 10.35 5.90 0.01
C GLU A 111 11.38 5.89 1.15
N GLN A 112 11.08 6.59 2.24
CA GLN A 112 11.96 6.60 3.41
C GLN A 112 12.05 5.22 4.05
N TRP A 113 10.93 4.53 4.20
CA TRP A 113 10.91 3.17 4.70
C TRP A 113 11.77 2.23 3.84
N ALA A 114 11.61 2.30 2.52
CA ALA A 114 12.41 1.51 1.59
C ALA A 114 13.92 1.76 1.74
N LYS A 115 14.31 3.03 1.83
CA LYS A 115 15.71 3.43 2.07
C LYS A 115 16.25 2.91 3.40
N GLN A 116 15.45 2.98 4.47
CA GLN A 116 15.83 2.47 5.79
C GLN A 116 16.01 0.96 5.79
N GLN A 117 15.28 0.24 4.93
CA GLN A 117 15.46 -1.20 4.72
C GLN A 117 16.66 -1.54 3.82
N GLY A 118 17.38 -0.55 3.30
CA GLY A 118 18.57 -0.73 2.47
C GLY A 118 18.28 -0.82 0.97
N PHE A 119 17.07 -0.50 0.53
CA PHE A 119 16.69 -0.54 -0.88
C PHE A 119 16.82 0.82 -1.57
N GLN A 120 17.02 0.78 -2.88
CA GLN A 120 17.17 1.98 -3.71
C GLN A 120 16.02 2.17 -4.70
N GLU A 121 15.10 1.21 -4.77
CA GLU A 121 13.98 1.22 -5.70
C GLU A 121 12.67 0.95 -4.96
N LEU A 122 11.57 1.45 -5.49
CA LEU A 122 10.21 1.24 -4.99
C LEU A 122 9.30 0.99 -6.18
N GLY A 123 8.69 -0.19 -6.22
CA GLY A 123 7.75 -0.57 -7.26
C GLY A 123 6.31 -0.28 -6.89
N SER A 124 5.48 -0.16 -7.91
CA SER A 124 4.02 0.00 -7.76
C SER A 124 3.34 -0.44 -9.04
N ASP A 125 2.02 -0.60 -8.99
CA ASP A 125 1.20 -0.78 -10.16
C ASP A 125 -0.11 0.01 -10.06
N ALA A 126 -0.76 0.15 -11.20
CA ALA A 126 -2.09 0.72 -11.29
C ALA A 126 -2.84 0.07 -12.46
N SER A 127 -4.17 -0.04 -12.35
CA SER A 127 -4.98 -0.44 -13.50
C SER A 127 -4.75 0.52 -14.66
N ILE A 128 -4.61 -0.02 -15.88
CA ILE A 128 -4.45 0.79 -17.09
C ILE A 128 -5.61 1.78 -17.29
N THR A 129 -6.79 1.45 -16.78
CA THR A 129 -7.97 2.31 -16.85
C THR A 129 -7.99 3.39 -15.78
N ASN A 130 -7.13 3.30 -14.76
CA ASN A 130 -7.00 4.30 -13.71
C ASN A 130 -5.95 5.36 -14.11
N GLU A 131 -6.28 6.17 -15.11
CA GLU A 131 -5.39 7.20 -15.62
C GLU A 131 -4.95 8.20 -14.57
N LYS A 132 -5.83 8.53 -13.62
CA LYS A 132 -5.51 9.44 -12.51
C LYS A 132 -4.36 8.89 -11.67
N SER A 133 -4.41 7.61 -11.31
CA SER A 133 -3.34 6.95 -10.54
C SER A 133 -2.04 6.87 -11.33
N VAL A 134 -2.11 6.48 -12.61
CA VAL A 134 -0.93 6.42 -13.49
C VAL A 134 -0.25 7.78 -13.58
N ASN A 135 -1.01 8.84 -13.82
CA ASN A 135 -0.47 10.20 -13.93
C ASN A 135 0.13 10.68 -12.61
N LEU A 136 -0.53 10.38 -11.48
CA LEU A 136 -0.03 10.76 -10.16
C LEU A 136 1.29 10.06 -9.83
N HIS A 137 1.42 8.77 -10.15
CA HIS A 137 2.70 8.05 -10.03
C HIS A 137 3.81 8.75 -10.83
N LYS A 138 3.53 9.11 -12.09
CA LYS A 138 4.50 9.80 -12.94
C LYS A 138 4.91 11.16 -12.38
N GLN A 139 3.97 11.92 -11.86
CA GLN A 139 4.25 13.21 -11.21
C GLN A 139 5.14 13.05 -9.97
N LEU A 140 5.06 11.90 -9.29
CA LEU A 140 5.87 11.59 -8.12
C LEU A 140 7.21 10.92 -8.45
N GLY A 141 7.55 10.81 -9.73
CA GLY A 141 8.85 10.33 -10.20
C GLY A 141 8.89 8.85 -10.57
N PHE A 142 7.76 8.13 -10.57
CA PHE A 142 7.72 6.77 -11.08
C PHE A 142 7.80 6.77 -12.61
N ASN A 143 8.57 5.84 -13.15
CA ASN A 143 8.63 5.58 -14.58
C ASN A 143 7.75 4.38 -14.94
N GLU A 144 6.95 4.49 -15.98
CA GLU A 144 6.21 3.36 -16.52
C GLU A 144 7.18 2.36 -17.15
N ILE A 145 7.18 1.12 -16.67
CA ILE A 145 8.10 0.07 -17.11
C ILE A 145 7.45 -0.83 -18.15
N GLU A 146 6.22 -1.31 -17.86
CA GLU A 146 5.50 -2.21 -18.77
C GLU A 146 4.00 -2.17 -18.53
N ARG A 147 3.26 -2.72 -19.47
CA ARG A 147 1.82 -2.97 -19.35
C ARG A 147 1.58 -4.44 -19.59
N VAL A 148 0.75 -5.07 -18.75
CA VAL A 148 0.49 -6.50 -18.81
C VAL A 148 -0.99 -6.79 -18.94
N VAL A 149 -1.30 -7.95 -19.53
CA VAL A 149 -2.66 -8.52 -19.55
C VAL A 149 -2.66 -9.72 -18.61
N CYS A 150 -3.50 -9.68 -17.59
CA CYS A 150 -3.65 -10.82 -16.66
C CYS A 150 -4.65 -11.81 -17.24
N LEU A 151 -4.27 -13.09 -17.28
CA LEU A 151 -5.08 -14.17 -17.84
C LEU A 151 -5.28 -15.25 -16.79
N LEU A 152 -6.52 -15.74 -16.67
CA LEU A 152 -6.88 -16.80 -15.73
C LEU A 152 -7.72 -17.85 -16.45
N LYS A 153 -7.43 -19.12 -16.22
CA LYS A 153 -8.25 -20.25 -16.69
C LYS A 153 -8.65 -21.11 -15.50
N VAL A 154 -9.94 -21.34 -15.35
CA VAL A 154 -10.44 -22.34 -14.38
C VAL A 154 -10.25 -23.73 -15.00
N LEU A 155 -9.68 -24.65 -14.24
CA LEU A 155 -9.43 -26.03 -14.69
C LEU A 155 -10.62 -26.92 -14.31
N ASP A 156 -10.92 -27.89 -15.21
CA ASP A 156 -11.97 -28.89 -14.99
C ASP A 156 -11.56 -29.91 -13.92
#